data_b06e5632eab4203c899a93645e634942
#
_entry.id   b06e5632eab4203c899a93645e634942
#
_cell.length_a   1.000
_cell.length_b   1.000
_cell.length_c   1.000
_cell.angle_alpha   90.00
_cell.angle_beta   90.00
_cell.angle_gamma   90.00
#
_symmetry.space_group_name_H-M   'P 1'
#
loop_
_entity.id
_entity.type
_entity.pdbx_description
1 polymer ?
#
loop_
_entity_poly.entity_id
_entity_poly.type
_entity_poly.pdbx_seq_one_letter_code
_entity_poly.pdbx_strand_id
1 'polypeptide(L)'
;MNDQASPRPRKTVPQRADYPHRVRDIIRYADLDPQGHVNNAVFSTYLESGRVAMFRSPDLGIGVPNATFVLVRQEIDFLRELRWPGDVEVGTALAHMGRTSVTLAQAIFHGETCAAAGRATLVMLDKTTRRPRPLAPETIARLEKWTYHGA
;
A
#
# COMPACT_ATOMS: atom_id res chain seq x y z
N MET A 1 -26.39 34.79 -3.54
CA MET A 1 -24.96 34.42 -3.37
C MET A 1 -24.81 33.02 -3.93
N ASN A 2 -24.25 32.92 -5.15
CA ASN A 2 -23.98 31.63 -5.79
C ASN A 2 -22.61 31.14 -5.29
N ASP A 3 -22.64 30.19 -4.40
CA ASP A 3 -21.46 29.45 -4.00
C ASP A 3 -21.16 28.39 -5.09
N GLN A 4 -20.45 28.83 -6.14
CA GLN A 4 -19.89 27.93 -7.15
C GLN A 4 -18.61 27.35 -6.57
N ALA A 5 -18.75 26.29 -5.77
CA ALA A 5 -17.64 25.45 -5.42
C ALA A 5 -17.00 24.92 -6.71
N SER A 6 -15.79 25.36 -7.01
CA SER A 6 -14.99 24.85 -8.12
C SER A 6 -14.95 23.31 -8.05
N PRO A 7 -15.19 22.59 -9.16
CA PRO A 7 -15.16 21.14 -9.15
C PRO A 7 -13.75 20.68 -8.73
N ARG A 8 -13.69 19.89 -7.67
CA ARG A 8 -12.42 19.25 -7.26
C ARG A 8 -11.86 18.49 -8.45
N PRO A 9 -10.56 18.60 -8.75
CA PRO A 9 -9.96 17.86 -9.84
C PRO A 9 -10.27 16.38 -9.64
N ARG A 10 -10.80 15.71 -10.67
CA ARG A 10 -11.05 14.26 -10.65
C ARG A 10 -9.71 13.60 -10.43
N LYS A 11 -9.54 12.93 -9.28
CA LYS A 11 -8.39 12.06 -9.06
C LYS A 11 -8.36 11.02 -10.18
N THR A 12 -7.26 10.92 -10.89
CA THR A 12 -7.06 9.87 -11.88
C THR A 12 -7.12 8.51 -11.17
N VAL A 13 -7.88 7.57 -11.77
CA VAL A 13 -7.94 6.21 -11.22
C VAL A 13 -6.58 5.54 -11.44
N PRO A 14 -5.95 5.01 -10.37
CA PRO A 14 -4.64 4.38 -10.50
C PRO A 14 -4.67 3.19 -11.45
N GLN A 15 -3.58 3.02 -12.20
CA GLN A 15 -3.37 1.92 -13.13
C GLN A 15 -2.39 0.90 -12.53
N ARG A 16 -2.49 -0.37 -12.90
CA ARG A 16 -1.55 -1.40 -12.45
C ARG A 16 -0.09 -1.03 -12.74
N ALA A 17 0.17 -0.42 -13.89
CA ALA A 17 1.49 0.02 -14.29
C ALA A 17 2.13 1.09 -13.39
N ASP A 18 1.33 1.81 -12.60
CA ASP A 18 1.82 2.82 -11.67
C ASP A 18 2.59 2.20 -10.48
N TYR A 19 2.40 0.90 -10.25
CA TYR A 19 2.94 0.16 -9.11
C TYR A 19 3.95 -0.90 -9.60
N PRO A 20 5.25 -0.65 -9.46
CA PRO A 20 6.27 -1.59 -9.93
C PRO A 20 6.32 -2.89 -9.12
N HIS A 21 5.99 -2.87 -7.84
CA HIS A 21 5.89 -4.08 -7.03
C HIS A 21 4.44 -4.54 -6.94
N ARG A 22 4.19 -5.79 -7.32
CA ARG A 22 2.85 -6.38 -7.30
C ARG A 22 2.90 -7.80 -6.77
N VAL A 23 1.96 -8.13 -5.92
CA VAL A 23 1.77 -9.49 -5.40
C VAL A 23 0.32 -9.90 -5.48
N ARG A 24 0.08 -11.19 -5.68
CA ARG A 24 -1.25 -11.77 -5.76
C ARG A 24 -1.70 -12.27 -4.39
N ASP A 25 -2.98 -12.06 -4.08
CA ASP A 25 -3.65 -12.65 -2.93
C ASP A 25 -5.01 -13.20 -3.37
N ILE A 26 -5.56 -14.13 -2.62
CA ILE A 26 -6.86 -14.73 -2.92
C ILE A 26 -7.96 -14.08 -2.07
N ILE A 27 -9.15 -13.98 -2.64
CA ILE A 27 -10.36 -13.65 -1.87
C ILE A 27 -10.86 -14.94 -1.22
N ARG A 28 -10.94 -14.94 0.11
CA ARG A 28 -11.44 -16.08 0.89
C ARG A 28 -12.92 -15.91 1.14
N TYR A 29 -13.65 -17.01 1.23
CA TYR A 29 -15.06 -16.96 1.62
C TYR A 29 -15.23 -16.28 3.00
N ALA A 30 -14.28 -16.51 3.91
CA ALA A 30 -14.25 -15.87 5.23
C ALA A 30 -14.01 -14.35 5.19
N ASP A 31 -13.58 -13.79 4.06
CA ASP A 31 -13.37 -12.35 3.90
C ASP A 31 -14.69 -11.58 3.70
N LEU A 32 -15.80 -12.29 3.44
CA LEU A 32 -17.09 -11.67 3.12
C LEU A 32 -17.81 -11.18 4.37
N ASP A 33 -18.52 -10.07 4.21
CA ASP A 33 -19.50 -9.58 5.16
C ASP A 33 -20.91 -10.18 4.88
N PRO A 34 -21.93 -9.91 5.73
CA PRO A 34 -23.27 -10.41 5.50
C PRO A 34 -23.93 -9.96 4.19
N GLN A 35 -23.42 -8.92 3.54
CA GLN A 35 -23.90 -8.43 2.26
C GLN A 35 -23.31 -9.19 1.06
N GLY A 36 -22.37 -10.10 1.31
CA GLY A 36 -21.71 -10.88 0.27
C GLY A 36 -20.55 -10.16 -0.43
N HIS A 37 -20.10 -9.04 0.10
CA HIS A 37 -18.91 -8.33 -0.37
C HIS A 37 -17.73 -8.58 0.56
N VAL A 38 -16.53 -8.42 0.05
CA VAL A 38 -15.34 -8.40 0.91
C VAL A 38 -15.49 -7.27 1.93
N ASN A 39 -15.37 -7.63 3.22
CA ASN A 39 -15.46 -6.67 4.31
C ASN A 39 -14.41 -5.55 4.16
N ASN A 40 -14.80 -4.31 4.41
CA ASN A 40 -13.91 -3.15 4.28
C ASN A 40 -12.61 -3.31 5.08
N ALA A 41 -12.66 -3.94 6.25
CA ALA A 41 -11.47 -4.21 7.07
C ALA A 41 -10.48 -5.15 6.38
N VAL A 42 -10.93 -6.07 5.54
CA VAL A 42 -10.10 -7.03 4.82
C VAL A 42 -9.25 -6.34 3.75
N PHE A 43 -9.69 -5.24 3.19
CA PHE A 43 -8.87 -4.43 2.28
C PHE A 43 -7.55 -4.00 2.94
N SER A 44 -7.57 -3.63 4.23
CA SER A 44 -6.34 -3.35 4.98
C SER A 44 -5.44 -4.57 5.07
N THR A 45 -6.00 -5.77 5.22
CA THR A 45 -5.23 -7.03 5.27
C THR A 45 -4.54 -7.31 3.93
N TYR A 46 -5.21 -7.11 2.80
CA TYR A 46 -4.57 -7.25 1.49
C TYR A 46 -3.43 -6.24 1.31
N LEU A 47 -3.65 -4.99 1.68
CA LEU A 47 -2.59 -3.96 1.59
C LEU A 47 -1.41 -4.28 2.50
N GLU A 48 -1.65 -4.83 3.69
CA GLU A 48 -0.58 -5.32 4.57
C GLU A 48 0.23 -6.43 3.91
N SER A 49 -0.43 -7.41 3.29
CA SER A 49 0.26 -8.48 2.54
C SER A 49 1.20 -7.91 1.48
N GLY A 50 0.79 -6.88 0.75
CA GLY A 50 1.61 -6.19 -0.23
C GLY A 50 2.85 -5.53 0.38
N ARG A 51 2.69 -4.83 1.50
CA ARG A 51 3.81 -4.18 2.21
C ARG A 51 4.79 -5.21 2.77
N VAL A 52 4.27 -6.24 3.42
CA VAL A 52 5.10 -7.31 4.01
C VAL A 52 5.89 -8.04 2.93
N ALA A 53 5.25 -8.36 1.80
CA ALA A 53 5.93 -8.97 0.67
C ALA A 53 7.08 -8.11 0.15
N MET A 54 6.90 -6.79 0.10
CA MET A 54 7.95 -5.87 -0.33
C MET A 54 9.09 -5.77 0.69
N PHE A 55 8.78 -5.49 1.96
CA PHE A 55 9.79 -5.22 2.97
C PHE A 55 10.53 -6.47 3.46
N ARG A 56 9.91 -7.65 3.40
CA ARG A 56 10.50 -8.90 3.85
C ARG A 56 11.06 -9.77 2.73
N SER A 57 10.97 -9.32 1.48
CA SER A 57 11.58 -10.04 0.36
C SER A 57 13.10 -10.05 0.49
N PRO A 58 13.75 -11.23 0.55
CA PRO A 58 15.21 -11.31 0.52
C PRO A 58 15.79 -10.73 -0.77
N ASP A 59 15.08 -10.90 -1.88
CA ASP A 59 15.53 -10.44 -3.21
C ASP A 59 15.53 -8.91 -3.33
N LEU A 60 14.62 -8.23 -2.63
CA LEU A 60 14.57 -6.76 -2.62
C LEU A 60 15.56 -6.15 -1.63
N GLY A 61 15.89 -6.87 -0.56
CA GLY A 61 16.91 -6.50 0.41
C GLY A 61 16.67 -5.15 1.11
N ILE A 62 15.41 -4.75 1.28
CA ILE A 62 15.05 -3.46 1.89
C ILE A 62 15.26 -3.48 3.40
N GLY A 63 15.04 -4.61 4.03
CA GLY A 63 15.22 -4.77 5.47
C GLY A 63 16.69 -4.66 5.90
N VAL A 64 16.92 -4.12 7.09
CA VAL A 64 18.24 -4.06 7.73
C VAL A 64 18.21 -4.73 9.09
N PRO A 65 19.37 -5.23 9.59
CA PRO A 65 19.44 -5.88 10.88
C PRO A 65 18.94 -4.98 12.02
N ASN A 66 18.29 -5.59 12.99
CA ASN A 66 17.76 -4.95 14.20
C ASN A 66 16.81 -3.77 13.95
N ALA A 67 16.18 -3.73 12.78
CA ALA A 67 15.18 -2.72 12.45
C ALA A 67 13.87 -3.36 11.98
N THR A 68 12.79 -2.63 12.14
CA THR A 68 11.47 -3.00 11.64
C THR A 68 10.71 -1.77 11.20
N PHE A 69 9.80 -1.95 10.24
CA PHE A 69 8.85 -0.92 9.85
C PHE A 69 7.52 -1.13 10.57
N VAL A 70 6.99 -0.06 11.16
CA VAL A 70 5.68 -0.07 11.79
C VAL A 70 4.74 0.90 11.09
N LEU A 71 3.52 0.48 10.87
CA LEU A 71 2.48 1.30 10.28
C LEU A 71 2.03 2.36 11.28
N VAL A 72 2.08 3.63 10.88
CA VAL A 72 1.62 4.76 11.71
C VAL A 72 0.43 5.49 11.11
N ARG A 73 0.19 5.35 9.81
CA ARG A 73 -0.97 5.95 9.13
C ARG A 73 -1.35 5.11 7.92
N GLN A 74 -2.64 4.96 7.69
CA GLN A 74 -3.18 4.36 6.48
C GLN A 74 -4.42 5.13 6.04
N GLU A 75 -4.49 5.41 4.74
CA GLU A 75 -5.65 5.98 4.06
C GLU A 75 -6.07 5.05 2.94
N ILE A 76 -7.37 4.79 2.82
CA ILE A 76 -7.93 3.92 1.77
C ILE A 76 -9.15 4.61 1.18
N ASP A 77 -9.15 4.76 -0.13
CA ASP A 77 -10.33 5.11 -0.93
C ASP A 77 -10.91 3.81 -1.50
N PHE A 78 -12.14 3.48 -1.16
CA PHE A 78 -12.86 2.31 -1.68
C PHE A 78 -13.54 2.70 -2.98
N LEU A 79 -13.15 2.08 -4.09
CA LEU A 79 -13.57 2.46 -5.44
C LEU A 79 -14.58 1.46 -6.05
N ARG A 80 -14.43 0.17 -5.73
CA ARG A 80 -15.29 -0.92 -6.21
C ARG A 80 -15.41 -2.00 -5.15
N GLU A 81 -16.54 -2.68 -5.13
CA GLU A 81 -16.75 -3.87 -4.32
C GLU A 81 -15.92 -5.04 -4.86
N LEU A 82 -15.48 -5.90 -3.95
CA LEU A 82 -14.88 -7.19 -4.26
C LEU A 82 -15.82 -8.30 -3.82
N ARG A 83 -15.90 -9.37 -4.61
CA ARG A 83 -16.76 -10.53 -4.38
C ARG A 83 -15.97 -11.82 -4.46
N TRP A 84 -16.42 -12.82 -3.73
CA TRP A 84 -15.92 -14.19 -3.84
C TRP A 84 -16.68 -14.94 -4.97
N PRO A 85 -16.03 -15.88 -5.68
CA PRO A 85 -14.61 -16.24 -5.65
C PRO A 85 -13.77 -15.29 -6.51
N GLY A 86 -12.47 -15.33 -6.31
CA GLY A 86 -11.51 -14.60 -7.13
C GLY A 86 -10.21 -14.33 -6.42
N ASP A 87 -9.39 -13.53 -7.06
CA ASP A 87 -8.13 -13.06 -6.53
C ASP A 87 -7.99 -11.56 -6.73
N VAL A 88 -7.02 -11.01 -6.03
CA VAL A 88 -6.60 -9.62 -6.16
C VAL A 88 -5.11 -9.54 -6.40
N GLU A 89 -4.69 -8.47 -7.04
CA GLU A 89 -3.29 -8.07 -7.11
C GLU A 89 -3.10 -6.79 -6.30
N VAL A 90 -2.15 -6.84 -5.39
CA VAL A 90 -1.81 -5.69 -4.54
C VAL A 90 -0.58 -5.00 -5.11
N GLY A 91 -0.77 -3.80 -5.60
CA GLY A 91 0.30 -2.91 -6.04
C GLY A 91 0.87 -2.11 -4.87
N THR A 92 2.19 -2.03 -4.79
CA THR A 92 2.91 -1.24 -3.79
C THR A 92 4.06 -0.49 -4.46
N ALA A 93 4.17 0.79 -4.17
CA ALA A 93 5.23 1.65 -4.70
C ALA A 93 5.65 2.70 -3.69
N LEU A 94 6.90 3.15 -3.80
CA LEU A 94 7.40 4.27 -2.99
C LEU A 94 6.79 5.58 -3.46
N ALA A 95 6.09 6.29 -2.58
CA ALA A 95 5.56 7.63 -2.85
C ALA A 95 6.44 8.74 -2.26
N HIS A 96 6.99 8.54 -1.07
CA HIS A 96 7.83 9.52 -0.40
C HIS A 96 8.70 8.88 0.67
N MET A 97 9.87 9.44 0.91
CA MET A 97 10.74 9.09 2.04
C MET A 97 11.03 10.32 2.91
N GLY A 98 10.86 10.16 4.21
CA GLY A 98 11.37 11.09 5.22
C GLY A 98 12.70 10.59 5.81
N ARG A 99 13.14 11.19 6.89
CA ARG A 99 14.38 10.77 7.57
C ARG A 99 14.25 9.37 8.21
N THR A 100 13.12 9.09 8.84
CA THR A 100 12.84 7.83 9.55
C THR A 100 11.62 7.11 8.99
N SER A 101 10.95 7.67 8.00
CA SER A 101 9.66 7.20 7.50
C SER A 101 9.64 6.95 6.00
N VAL A 102 8.74 6.07 5.61
CA VAL A 102 8.44 5.75 4.21
C VAL A 102 6.94 5.87 4.02
N THR A 103 6.52 6.59 2.98
CA THR A 103 5.12 6.59 2.53
C THR A 103 5.02 5.78 1.25
N LEU A 104 4.17 4.78 1.27
CA LEU A 104 3.87 3.92 0.14
C LEU A 104 2.55 4.33 -0.50
N ALA A 105 2.51 4.36 -1.83
CA ALA A 105 1.27 4.30 -2.58
C ALA A 105 0.90 2.83 -2.75
N GLN A 106 -0.37 2.48 -2.52
CA GLN A 106 -0.85 1.12 -2.66
C GLN A 106 -2.20 1.08 -3.35
N ALA A 107 -2.47 0.00 -4.07
CA ALA A 107 -3.78 -0.24 -4.68
C ALA A 107 -4.09 -1.74 -4.71
N ILE A 108 -5.38 -2.04 -4.77
CA ILE A 108 -5.91 -3.40 -4.93
C ILE A 108 -6.61 -3.46 -6.27
N PHE A 109 -6.19 -4.40 -7.11
CA PHE A 109 -6.76 -4.64 -8.43
C PHE A 109 -7.44 -6.00 -8.48
N HIS A 110 -8.60 -6.02 -9.12
CA HIS A 110 -9.26 -7.24 -9.57
C HIS A 110 -9.27 -7.23 -11.10
N GLY A 111 -8.42 -8.04 -11.72
CA GLY A 111 -8.09 -7.85 -13.14
C GLY A 111 -7.48 -6.48 -13.37
N GLU A 112 -8.00 -5.73 -14.33
CA GLU A 112 -7.57 -4.35 -14.61
C GLU A 112 -8.32 -3.30 -13.79
N THR A 113 -9.31 -3.69 -13.00
CA THR A 113 -10.14 -2.78 -12.23
C THR A 113 -9.51 -2.46 -10.88
N CYS A 114 -9.28 -1.18 -10.60
CA CYS A 114 -8.85 -0.73 -9.29
C CYS A 114 -10.02 -0.75 -8.30
N ALA A 115 -9.97 -1.64 -7.32
CA ALA A 115 -11.00 -1.77 -6.29
C ALA A 115 -10.78 -0.83 -5.11
N ALA A 116 -9.53 -0.54 -4.78
CA ALA A 116 -9.16 0.43 -3.75
C ALA A 116 -7.78 0.99 -4.02
N ALA A 117 -7.53 2.19 -3.56
CA ALA A 117 -6.23 2.83 -3.60
C ALA A 117 -6.00 3.68 -2.36
N GLY A 118 -4.76 3.86 -1.96
CA GLY A 118 -4.46 4.63 -0.78
C GLY A 118 -2.99 4.81 -0.52
N ARG A 119 -2.68 5.25 0.69
CA ARG A 119 -1.32 5.47 1.15
C ARG A 119 -1.11 4.88 2.53
N ALA A 120 0.08 4.39 2.77
CA ALA A 120 0.53 3.87 4.06
C ALA A 120 1.85 4.54 4.45
N THR A 121 1.90 5.13 5.63
CA THR A 121 3.13 5.67 6.18
C THR A 121 3.66 4.73 7.26
N LEU A 122 4.91 4.33 7.12
CA LEU A 122 5.61 3.46 8.04
C LEU A 122 6.83 4.19 8.60
N VAL A 123 7.15 3.91 9.85
CA VAL A 123 8.35 4.42 10.51
C VAL A 123 9.30 3.26 10.78
N MET A 124 10.58 3.45 10.45
CA MET A 124 11.63 2.51 10.81
C MET A 124 11.96 2.67 12.30
N LEU A 125 11.85 1.56 13.04
CA LEU A 125 12.20 1.49 14.44
C LEU A 125 13.41 0.60 14.64
N ASP A 126 14.26 0.96 15.59
CA ASP A 126 15.21 0.05 16.20
C ASP A 126 14.44 -0.98 17.04
N LYS A 127 14.71 -2.28 16.84
CA LYS A 127 14.00 -3.36 17.55
C LYS A 127 14.29 -3.40 19.04
N THR A 128 15.50 -2.98 19.45
CA THR A 128 15.93 -2.99 20.84
C THR A 128 15.36 -1.82 21.62
N THR A 129 15.55 -0.60 21.11
CA THR A 129 15.14 0.63 21.79
C THR A 129 13.68 1.01 21.54
N ARG A 130 13.07 0.45 20.48
CA ARG A 130 11.72 0.80 20.00
C ARG A 130 11.56 2.27 19.61
N ARG A 131 12.66 2.95 19.30
CA ARG A 131 12.68 4.34 18.86
C ARG A 131 12.85 4.46 17.36
N PRO A 132 12.32 5.54 16.74
CA PRO A 132 12.58 5.85 15.35
C PRO A 132 14.08 5.86 15.04
N ARG A 133 14.43 5.28 13.91
CA ARG A 133 15.80 5.14 13.42
C ARG A 133 15.88 5.69 12.00
N PRO A 134 16.92 6.49 11.66
CA PRO A 134 17.11 6.97 10.29
C PRO A 134 17.20 5.81 9.30
N LEU A 135 16.61 6.01 8.10
CA LEU A 135 16.74 5.05 7.01
C LEU A 135 18.22 4.90 6.63
N ALA A 136 18.67 3.66 6.51
CA ALA A 136 20.03 3.37 6.09
C ALA A 136 20.22 3.74 4.59
N PRO A 137 21.43 4.20 4.17
CA PRO A 137 21.67 4.55 2.77
C PRO A 137 21.33 3.43 1.77
N GLU A 138 21.64 2.19 2.13
CA GLU A 138 21.32 1.02 1.31
C GLU A 138 19.81 0.78 1.20
N THR A 139 19.04 1.03 2.28
CA THR A 139 17.57 0.94 2.27
C THR A 139 16.99 2.01 1.35
N ILE A 140 17.48 3.24 1.42
CA ILE A 140 17.06 4.34 0.55
C ILE A 140 17.29 3.97 -0.91
N ALA A 141 18.50 3.56 -1.26
CA ALA A 141 18.86 3.20 -2.64
C ALA A 141 18.01 2.05 -3.21
N ARG A 142 17.64 1.09 -2.37
CA ARG A 142 16.79 -0.05 -2.78
C ARG A 142 15.33 0.36 -2.94
N LEU A 143 14.80 1.19 -2.04
CA LEU A 143 13.42 1.69 -2.13
C LEU A 143 13.20 2.58 -3.36
N GLU A 144 14.18 3.41 -3.73
CA GLU A 144 14.09 4.31 -4.89
C GLU A 144 13.81 3.58 -6.21
N LYS A 145 14.20 2.31 -6.32
CA LYS A 145 13.91 1.46 -7.48
C LYS A 145 12.44 1.14 -7.65
N TRP A 146 11.62 1.36 -6.62
CA TRP A 146 10.21 1.00 -6.56
C TRP A 146 9.30 2.23 -6.50
N THR A 147 9.74 3.31 -7.12
CA THR A 147 9.02 4.59 -7.12
C THR A 147 7.66 4.47 -7.82
N TYR A 148 6.67 5.15 -7.26
CA TYR A 148 5.34 5.26 -7.82
C TYR A 148 5.36 6.07 -9.13
N HIS A 149 4.71 5.57 -10.17
CA HIS A 149 4.69 6.17 -11.50
C HIS A 149 3.36 6.87 -11.84
N GLY A 150 2.39 6.81 -10.96
CA GLY A 150 1.09 7.47 -11.16
C GLY A 150 1.10 8.98 -10.90
N ALA A 151 0.05 9.62 -11.33
CA ALA A 151 -0.15 11.06 -11.14
C ALA A 151 -0.60 11.41 -9.70
#